data_17b063d4d944e775ab65237cb92e77c7
#
_entry.id   17b063d4d944e775ab65237cb92e77c7
#
_cell.length_a   1.000
_cell.length_b   1.000
_cell.length_c   1.000
_cell.angle_alpha   90.00
_cell.angle_beta   90.00
_cell.angle_gamma   90.00
#
_symmetry.space_group_name_H-M   'P 1'
#
loop_
_entity.id
_entity.type
_entity.pdbx_description
1 polymer ?
#
loop_
_entity_poly.entity_id
_entity_poly.type
_entity_poly.pdbx_seq_one_letter_code
_entity_poly.pdbx_strand_id
1 'polypeptide(L)'
;MAERVGLLEIGQEVQDVAVVVRAGGEVDSGTVETLAAALDSAVADAAAHPARTVVVDLDGITYFGSAGLNALLTCREQGEGRGVAVRLVATTAEVTRPIEVTRLARILRPYPSVGEAVAAPEDPR
;
A
#
# COMPACT_ATOMS: atom_id res chain seq x y z
N MET A 1 -11.00 -29.72 -3.14
CA MET A 1 -10.33 -28.76 -3.66
C MET A 1 -10.42 -27.55 -2.86
N ALA A 2 -9.44 -27.03 -2.65
CA ALA A 2 -9.46 -25.89 -1.84
C ALA A 2 -10.04 -24.73 -2.59
N GLU A 3 -10.79 -23.98 -1.89
CA GLU A 3 -11.27 -22.78 -2.43
C GLU A 3 -10.19 -21.79 -2.45
N ARG A 4 -10.12 -21.08 -3.51
CA ARG A 4 -9.13 -20.05 -3.60
C ARG A 4 -9.71 -18.72 -3.35
N VAL A 5 -10.88 -18.68 -2.81
CA VAL A 5 -11.57 -17.45 -2.56
C VAL A 5 -10.81 -16.61 -1.57
N GLY A 6 -10.63 -15.34 -1.88
CA GLY A 6 -10.01 -14.41 -0.96
C GLY A 6 -8.54 -14.60 -0.74
N LEU A 7 -7.85 -15.20 -1.69
CA LEU A 7 -6.43 -15.33 -1.55
C LEU A 7 -5.74 -14.01 -1.74
N LEU A 8 -4.76 -13.75 -0.90
CA LEU A 8 -3.94 -12.56 -0.97
C LEU A 8 -2.51 -12.96 -0.71
N GLU A 9 -1.62 -12.62 -1.63
CA GLU A 9 -0.21 -12.90 -1.49
C GLU A 9 0.54 -11.60 -1.33
N ILE A 10 1.43 -11.53 -0.36
CA ILE A 10 2.17 -10.31 -0.07
C ILE A 10 3.64 -10.64 0.08
N GLY A 11 4.48 -9.84 -0.57
CA GLY A 11 5.92 -9.90 -0.41
C GLY A 11 6.43 -8.57 0.05
N GLN A 12 7.55 -8.60 0.75
CA GLN A 12 8.20 -7.39 1.21
C GLN A 12 9.66 -7.45 0.82
N GLU A 13 10.17 -6.33 0.34
CA GLU A 13 11.56 -6.22 -0.05
C GLU A 13 12.12 -4.93 0.51
N VAL A 14 13.21 -5.02 1.27
CA VAL A 14 13.88 -3.84 1.79
C VAL A 14 14.94 -3.42 0.78
N GLN A 15 14.76 -2.26 0.19
CA GLN A 15 15.69 -1.71 -0.78
C GLN A 15 16.39 -0.50 -0.16
N ASP A 16 17.44 -0.01 -0.82
CA ASP A 16 18.19 1.14 -0.30
C ASP A 16 17.29 2.37 -0.13
N VAL A 17 16.30 2.50 -1.00
CA VAL A 17 15.51 3.74 -1.08
C VAL A 17 14.12 3.60 -0.50
N ALA A 18 13.69 2.40 -0.16
CA ALA A 18 12.35 2.20 0.39
C ALA A 18 12.17 0.76 0.85
N VAL A 19 11.17 0.54 1.71
CA VAL A 19 10.64 -0.78 1.98
C VAL A 19 9.46 -0.96 1.04
N VAL A 20 9.53 -1.94 0.16
CA VAL A 20 8.52 -2.15 -0.86
C VAL A 20 7.66 -3.34 -0.48
N VAL A 21 6.35 -3.11 -0.41
CA VAL A 21 5.36 -4.17 -0.18
C VAL A 21 4.61 -4.39 -1.47
N ARG A 22 4.63 -5.62 -1.98
CA ARG A 22 3.89 -5.98 -3.18
C ARG A 22 2.78 -6.93 -2.82
N ALA A 23 1.56 -6.58 -3.22
CA ALA A 23 0.39 -7.40 -2.90
C ALA A 23 -0.31 -7.79 -4.18
N GLY A 24 -0.77 -9.04 -4.25
CA GLY A 24 -1.53 -9.54 -5.38
C GLY A 24 -2.68 -10.39 -4.89
N GLY A 25 -3.80 -10.34 -5.60
CA GLY A 25 -4.98 -11.10 -5.24
C GLY A 25 -6.12 -10.19 -4.82
N GLU A 26 -6.87 -10.62 -3.82
CA GLU A 26 -8.10 -9.93 -3.45
C GLU A 26 -7.97 -9.34 -2.06
N VAL A 27 -8.38 -8.10 -1.88
CA VAL A 27 -8.44 -7.45 -0.57
C VAL A 27 -9.89 -7.22 -0.23
N ASP A 28 -10.39 -7.99 0.74
CA ASP A 28 -11.76 -7.88 1.24
C ASP A 28 -11.72 -8.06 2.75
N SER A 29 -12.88 -8.16 3.38
CA SER A 29 -12.92 -8.28 4.83
C SER A 29 -12.29 -9.59 5.32
N GLY A 30 -12.18 -10.59 4.45
CA GLY A 30 -11.59 -11.86 4.84
C GLY A 30 -10.09 -11.91 4.71
N THR A 31 -9.48 -10.98 3.96
CA THR A 31 -8.04 -10.98 3.73
C THR A 31 -7.35 -9.71 4.24
N VAL A 32 -8.13 -8.70 4.63
CA VAL A 32 -7.54 -7.40 4.96
C VAL A 32 -6.58 -7.46 6.13
N GLU A 33 -6.78 -8.40 7.06
CA GLU A 33 -5.86 -8.49 8.19
C GLU A 33 -4.46 -8.87 7.75
N THR A 34 -4.37 -9.71 6.72
CA THR A 34 -3.07 -10.07 6.17
C THR A 34 -2.38 -8.83 5.59
N LEU A 35 -3.14 -8.02 4.86
CA LEU A 35 -2.57 -6.78 4.33
C LEU A 35 -2.17 -5.83 5.45
N ALA A 36 -3.05 -5.64 6.43
CA ALA A 36 -2.77 -4.72 7.52
C ALA A 36 -1.52 -5.11 8.29
N ALA A 37 -1.35 -6.41 8.56
CA ALA A 37 -0.16 -6.87 9.28
C ALA A 37 1.11 -6.61 8.47
N ALA A 38 1.05 -6.82 7.15
CA ALA A 38 2.21 -6.56 6.31
C ALA A 38 2.54 -5.07 6.26
N LEU A 39 1.52 -4.22 6.22
CA LEU A 39 1.74 -2.78 6.21
C LEU A 39 2.32 -2.31 7.54
N ASP A 40 1.81 -2.83 8.66
CA ASP A 40 2.37 -2.49 9.97
C ASP A 40 3.84 -2.86 10.05
N SER A 41 4.18 -4.05 9.57
CA SER A 41 5.56 -4.51 9.58
C SER A 41 6.44 -3.62 8.72
N ALA A 42 5.93 -3.23 7.55
CA ALA A 42 6.71 -2.39 6.64
C ALA A 42 6.95 -1.00 7.24
N VAL A 43 5.96 -0.42 7.90
CA VAL A 43 6.13 0.88 8.55
C VAL A 43 7.19 0.77 9.66
N ALA A 44 7.14 -0.31 10.45
CA ALA A 44 8.12 -0.50 11.50
C ALA A 44 9.53 -0.62 10.92
N ASP A 45 9.69 -1.39 9.86
CA ASP A 45 10.98 -1.54 9.22
C ASP A 45 11.46 -0.21 8.64
N ALA A 46 10.56 0.54 8.01
CA ALA A 46 10.92 1.83 7.42
C ALA A 46 11.27 2.86 8.48
N ALA A 47 10.65 2.79 9.65
CA ALA A 47 10.96 3.72 10.73
C ALA A 47 12.39 3.54 11.20
N ALA A 48 12.96 2.35 11.04
CA ALA A 48 14.35 2.07 11.40
C ALA A 48 15.29 2.18 10.21
N HIS A 49 14.78 2.56 9.03
CA HIS A 49 15.55 2.59 7.79
C HIS A 49 15.84 4.05 7.41
N PRO A 50 17.04 4.34 6.88
CA PRO A 50 17.36 5.73 6.54
C PRO A 50 16.40 6.36 5.55
N ALA A 51 15.83 5.58 4.64
CA ALA A 51 14.92 6.15 3.63
C ALA A 51 13.56 6.52 4.20
N ARG A 52 13.12 5.85 5.28
CA ARG A 52 11.87 6.15 5.97
C ARG A 52 10.70 6.25 4.99
N THR A 53 10.65 5.32 4.06
CA THR A 53 9.64 5.31 3.00
C THR A 53 9.14 3.89 2.79
N VAL A 54 7.82 3.74 2.74
CA VAL A 54 7.16 2.49 2.35
C VAL A 54 6.48 2.74 1.01
N VAL A 55 6.71 1.85 0.07
CA VAL A 55 5.98 1.87 -1.21
C VAL A 55 5.10 0.63 -1.24
N VAL A 56 3.81 0.84 -1.43
CA VAL A 56 2.83 -0.25 -1.48
C VAL A 56 2.41 -0.42 -2.92
N ASP A 57 2.82 -1.52 -3.53
CA ASP A 57 2.56 -1.81 -4.94
C ASP A 57 1.35 -2.73 -5.01
N LEU A 58 0.25 -2.21 -5.54
CA LEU A 58 -1.02 -2.92 -5.61
C LEU A 58 -1.39 -3.31 -7.03
N ASP A 59 -0.44 -3.29 -7.97
CA ASP A 59 -0.76 -3.61 -9.36
C ASP A 59 -1.18 -5.06 -9.55
N GLY A 60 -0.86 -5.94 -8.62
CA GLY A 60 -1.32 -7.33 -8.70
C GLY A 60 -2.68 -7.57 -8.09
N ILE A 61 -3.33 -6.55 -7.55
CA ILE A 61 -4.62 -6.70 -6.90
C ILE A 61 -5.72 -6.81 -7.95
N THR A 62 -6.61 -7.80 -7.77
CA THR A 62 -7.71 -8.04 -8.70
C THR A 62 -9.06 -7.63 -8.11
N TYR A 63 -9.14 -7.43 -6.81
CA TYR A 63 -10.34 -6.90 -6.16
C TYR A 63 -9.89 -6.10 -4.94
N PHE A 64 -10.45 -4.91 -4.78
CA PHE A 64 -10.02 -4.01 -3.71
C PHE A 64 -11.25 -3.34 -3.12
N GLY A 65 -11.69 -3.85 -1.97
CA GLY A 65 -12.88 -3.34 -1.32
C GLY A 65 -12.57 -2.23 -0.32
N SER A 66 -13.62 -1.77 0.35
CA SER A 66 -13.48 -0.66 1.29
C SER A 66 -12.57 -1.01 2.46
N ALA A 67 -12.50 -2.30 2.84
CA ALA A 67 -11.57 -2.69 3.89
C ALA A 67 -10.14 -2.38 3.50
N GLY A 68 -9.80 -2.56 2.21
CA GLY A 68 -8.46 -2.24 1.73
C GLY A 68 -8.18 -0.75 1.78
N LEU A 69 -9.16 0.07 1.40
CA LEU A 69 -8.99 1.52 1.49
C LEU A 69 -8.73 1.94 2.92
N ASN A 70 -9.49 1.39 3.86
CA ASN A 70 -9.28 1.74 5.26
C ASN A 70 -7.91 1.33 5.75
N ALA A 71 -7.43 0.15 5.32
CA ALA A 71 -6.10 -0.31 5.72
C ALA A 71 -5.02 0.63 5.19
N LEU A 72 -5.17 1.12 3.95
CA LEU A 72 -4.19 2.05 3.40
C LEU A 72 -4.20 3.38 4.15
N LEU A 73 -5.39 3.89 4.47
CA LEU A 73 -5.48 5.14 5.21
C LEU A 73 -4.86 5.02 6.59
N THR A 74 -5.13 3.91 7.28
CA THR A 74 -4.55 3.67 8.60
C THR A 74 -3.04 3.58 8.50
N CYS A 75 -2.53 2.87 7.50
CA CYS A 75 -1.10 2.74 7.30
C CYS A 75 -0.46 4.11 7.09
N ARG A 76 -1.09 4.96 6.26
CA ARG A 76 -0.56 6.29 6.01
C ARG A 76 -0.51 7.12 7.29
N GLU A 77 -1.57 7.04 8.10
CA GLU A 77 -1.61 7.78 9.35
C GLU A 77 -0.54 7.30 10.32
N GLN A 78 -0.38 5.98 10.42
CA GLN A 78 0.64 5.42 11.30
C GLN A 78 2.03 5.82 10.83
N GLY A 79 2.24 5.82 9.52
CA GLY A 79 3.51 6.25 8.98
C GLY A 79 3.81 7.69 9.32
N GLU A 80 2.81 8.57 9.16
CA GLU A 80 3.02 9.98 9.48
C GLU A 80 3.42 10.17 10.94
N GLY A 81 2.79 9.41 11.84
CA GLY A 81 3.11 9.50 13.25
C GLY A 81 4.52 9.03 13.59
N ARG A 82 5.16 8.32 12.69
CA ARG A 82 6.50 7.77 12.89
C ARG A 82 7.53 8.35 11.94
N GLY A 83 7.14 9.39 11.18
CA GLY A 83 8.06 10.02 10.24
C GLY A 83 8.35 9.16 9.02
N VAL A 84 7.41 8.30 8.63
CA VAL A 84 7.56 7.41 7.49
C VAL A 84 6.59 7.85 6.40
N ALA A 85 7.09 8.03 5.19
CA ALA A 85 6.25 8.32 4.03
C ALA A 85 5.69 7.02 3.49
N VAL A 86 4.38 6.98 3.23
CA VAL A 86 3.72 5.81 2.66
C VAL A 86 3.20 6.22 1.29
N ARG A 87 3.68 5.54 0.25
CA ARG A 87 3.33 5.86 -1.13
C ARG A 87 2.76 4.64 -1.81
N LEU A 88 1.79 4.88 -2.67
CA LEU A 88 0.98 3.84 -3.27
C LEU A 88 1.28 3.74 -4.75
N VAL A 89 1.42 2.52 -5.26
CA VAL A 89 1.54 2.28 -6.70
C VAL A 89 0.30 1.53 -7.14
N ALA A 90 -0.43 2.08 -8.10
CA ALA A 90 -1.62 1.43 -8.63
C ALA A 90 -1.93 2.03 -9.99
N THR A 91 -2.09 1.16 -10.98
CA THR A 91 -2.46 1.60 -12.32
C THR A 91 -3.71 0.90 -12.83
N THR A 92 -4.20 -0.12 -12.12
CA THR A 92 -5.36 -0.87 -12.59
C THR A 92 -6.62 -0.29 -12.01
N ALA A 93 -7.71 -0.40 -12.77
CA ALA A 93 -8.99 0.16 -12.35
C ALA A 93 -9.50 -0.49 -11.07
N GLU A 94 -9.13 -1.74 -10.83
CA GLU A 94 -9.54 -2.43 -9.61
C GLU A 94 -9.16 -1.66 -8.35
N VAL A 95 -8.05 -0.95 -8.40
CA VAL A 95 -7.61 -0.17 -7.25
C VAL A 95 -7.89 1.32 -7.45
N THR A 96 -7.63 1.86 -8.66
CA THR A 96 -7.76 3.30 -8.85
C THR A 96 -9.21 3.77 -8.80
N ARG A 97 -10.15 2.94 -9.29
CA ARG A 97 -11.54 3.37 -9.28
C ARG A 97 -12.12 3.54 -7.87
N PRO A 98 -11.92 2.59 -6.93
CA PRO A 98 -12.39 2.83 -5.57
C PRO A 98 -11.79 4.09 -4.96
N ILE A 99 -10.53 4.38 -5.25
CA ILE A 99 -9.89 5.59 -4.73
C ILE A 99 -10.57 6.83 -5.30
N GLU A 100 -10.87 6.82 -6.61
CA GLU A 100 -11.50 7.97 -7.26
C GLU A 100 -12.93 8.17 -6.78
N VAL A 101 -13.69 7.07 -6.71
CA VAL A 101 -15.10 7.15 -6.33
C VAL A 101 -15.28 7.66 -4.92
N THR A 102 -14.37 7.31 -4.03
CA THR A 102 -14.43 7.75 -2.64
C THR A 102 -13.79 9.11 -2.44
N ARG A 103 -13.23 9.69 -3.50
CA ARG A 103 -12.58 11.00 -3.46
C ARG A 103 -11.34 11.00 -2.57
N LEU A 104 -10.67 9.86 -2.49
CA LEU A 104 -9.46 9.74 -1.68
C LEU A 104 -8.19 9.94 -2.49
N ALA A 105 -8.31 10.30 -3.78
CA ALA A 105 -7.13 10.46 -4.63
C ALA A 105 -6.21 11.57 -4.14
N ARG A 106 -6.73 12.56 -3.44
CA ARG A 106 -5.90 13.63 -2.90
C ARG A 106 -4.99 13.13 -1.77
N ILE A 107 -5.45 12.12 -1.06
CA ILE A 107 -4.70 11.56 0.06
C ILE A 107 -3.88 10.37 -0.40
N LEU A 108 -4.50 9.48 -1.17
CA LEU A 108 -3.88 8.24 -1.64
C LEU A 108 -3.50 8.39 -3.10
N ARG A 109 -2.68 9.37 -3.43
CA ARG A 109 -2.33 9.64 -4.82
C ARG A 109 -1.47 8.51 -5.38
N PRO A 110 -2.04 7.65 -6.23
CA PRO A 110 -1.26 6.52 -6.72
C PRO A 110 -0.20 6.98 -7.71
N TYR A 111 0.95 6.34 -7.65
CA TYR A 111 2.01 6.53 -8.62
C TYR A 111 1.95 5.41 -9.66
N PRO A 112 2.43 5.64 -10.87
CA PRO A 112 2.35 4.61 -11.92
C PRO A 112 3.40 3.51 -11.78
N SER A 113 4.43 3.70 -10.97
CA SER A 113 5.45 2.68 -10.80
C SER A 113 6.15 2.87 -9.48
N VAL A 114 6.82 1.80 -9.03
CA VAL A 114 7.64 1.87 -7.82
C VAL A 114 8.74 2.91 -8.00
N GLY A 115 9.37 2.94 -9.18
CA GLY A 115 10.43 3.92 -9.43
C GLY A 115 9.95 5.34 -9.27
N GLU A 116 8.76 5.65 -9.79
CA GLU A 116 8.25 7.01 -9.65
C GLU A 116 7.84 7.31 -8.21
N ALA A 117 7.28 6.31 -7.50
CA ALA A 117 6.92 6.50 -6.12
C ALA A 117 8.16 6.81 -5.26
N VAL A 118 9.25 6.10 -5.53
CA VAL A 118 10.49 6.31 -4.79
C VAL A 118 11.10 7.67 -5.10
N ALA A 119 11.03 8.09 -6.38
CA ALA A 119 11.65 9.33 -6.80
C ALA A 119 10.83 10.56 -6.44
N ALA A 120 9.60 10.39 -5.98
CA ALA A 120 8.73 11.51 -5.70
C ALA A 120 9.28 12.35 -4.55
N PRO A 121 9.16 13.68 -4.63
CA PRO A 121 9.57 14.51 -3.50
C PRO A 121 8.64 14.31 -2.32
N GLU A 122 9.09 14.77 -1.16
CA GLU A 122 8.23 14.72 0.00
C GLU A 122 6.98 15.50 -0.25
N ASP A 123 5.89 15.04 0.36
CA ASP A 123 4.63 15.73 0.21
C ASP A 123 4.74 17.15 0.73
N PRO A 124 4.32 18.11 -0.05
CA PRO A 124 4.22 19.48 0.50
C PRO A 124 3.10 19.52 1.52
N ARG A 125 3.23 20.35 2.48
CA ARG A 125 2.18 20.41 3.49
C ARG A 125 1.60 21.78 3.55
#